data_9f263e3d642bd805c9448b5732946338
#
_entry.id   9f263e3d642bd805c9448b5732946338
#
_cell.length_a   1.000
_cell.length_b   1.000
_cell.length_c   1.000
_cell.angle_alpha   90.00
_cell.angle_beta   90.00
_cell.angle_gamma   90.00
#
_symmetry.space_group_name_H-M   'P 1'
#
loop_
_entity.id
_entity.type
_entity.pdbx_description
1 polymer ?
#
loop_
_entity_poly.entity_id
_entity_poly.type
_entity_poly.pdbx_seq_one_letter_code
_entity_poly.pdbx_strand_id
1 'polypeptide(L)'
;MKYELVVFDWDGTLLDSAGAIVVAIQAACRDIGHPPPSDEQARHVIGLGLVDALRQAAPDLPAESYPALVGRYRHHYLSGDHQLDLFKGVPKLLGDLQAAGHILAIATGKSRLGLERAL
;
A
#
# COMPACT_ATOMS: atom_id res chain seq x y z
N MET A 1 27.35 12.95 -12.29
CA MET A 1 26.24 12.53 -11.42
C MET A 1 26.60 11.24 -10.71
N LYS A 2 26.40 11.16 -9.41
CA LYS A 2 26.81 9.98 -8.62
C LYS A 2 25.85 8.80 -8.76
N TYR A 3 24.55 9.05 -8.98
CA TYR A 3 23.53 8.02 -9.01
C TYR A 3 22.72 8.12 -10.28
N GLU A 4 22.65 7.02 -11.03
CA GLU A 4 21.82 6.92 -12.23
C GLU A 4 20.41 6.44 -11.93
N LEU A 5 20.25 5.64 -10.86
CA LEU A 5 18.99 5.03 -10.45
C LEU A 5 18.56 5.53 -9.09
N VAL A 6 17.31 6.01 -9.00
CA VAL A 6 16.65 6.35 -7.72
C VAL A 6 15.43 5.46 -7.58
N VAL A 7 15.34 4.74 -6.45
CA VAL A 7 14.25 3.80 -6.16
C VAL A 7 13.38 4.38 -5.06
N PHE A 8 12.06 4.39 -5.28
CA PHE A 8 11.07 4.88 -4.33
C PHE A 8 10.15 3.74 -3.89
N ASP A 9 9.78 3.75 -2.60
CA ASP A 9 8.60 3.03 -2.13
C ASP A 9 7.34 3.74 -2.66
N TRP A 10 6.22 3.03 -2.77
CA TRP A 10 4.99 3.58 -3.36
C TRP A 10 3.99 4.01 -2.29
N ASP A 11 3.43 3.03 -1.57
CA ASP A 11 2.40 3.32 -0.57
C ASP A 11 2.99 4.06 0.64
N GLY A 12 2.39 5.20 0.98
CA GLY A 12 2.84 6.02 2.10
C GLY A 12 4.10 6.83 1.84
N THR A 13 4.72 6.69 0.65
CA THR A 13 5.90 7.47 0.24
C THR A 13 5.60 8.39 -0.94
N LEU A 14 5.21 7.84 -2.07
CA LEU A 14 4.80 8.62 -3.24
C LEU A 14 3.30 8.83 -3.27
N LEU A 15 2.52 7.79 -2.96
CA LEU A 15 1.07 7.84 -2.94
C LEU A 15 0.56 8.05 -1.51
N ASP A 16 -0.32 9.01 -1.32
CA ASP A 16 -0.96 9.27 -0.02
C ASP A 16 -2.07 8.25 0.21
N SER A 17 -1.69 7.02 0.54
CA SER A 17 -2.58 5.88 0.66
C SER A 17 -2.66 5.30 2.07
N ALA A 18 -1.84 5.78 3.01
CA ALA A 18 -1.75 5.17 4.34
C ALA A 18 -3.10 5.10 5.06
N GLY A 19 -3.87 6.20 5.04
CA GLY A 19 -5.21 6.22 5.68
C GLY A 19 -6.18 5.24 5.05
N ALA A 20 -6.19 5.16 3.71
CA ALA A 20 -7.07 4.24 2.99
C ALA A 20 -6.70 2.77 3.24
N ILE A 21 -5.40 2.47 3.34
CA ILE A 21 -4.92 1.11 3.66
C ILE A 21 -5.36 0.71 5.06
N VAL A 22 -5.18 1.59 6.05
CA VAL A 22 -5.59 1.35 7.43
C VAL A 22 -7.09 1.05 7.51
N VAL A 23 -7.91 1.90 6.90
CA VAL A 23 -9.36 1.72 6.88
C VAL A 23 -9.76 0.41 6.22
N ALA A 24 -9.12 0.07 5.10
CA ALA A 24 -9.41 -1.17 4.37
C ALA A 24 -9.03 -2.42 5.19
N ILE A 25 -7.90 -2.41 5.87
CA ILE A 25 -7.49 -3.52 6.76
C ILE A 25 -8.51 -3.70 7.89
N GLN A 26 -8.87 -2.60 8.56
CA GLN A 26 -9.81 -2.65 9.68
C GLN A 26 -11.19 -3.12 9.24
N ALA A 27 -11.69 -2.61 8.12
CA ALA A 27 -12.98 -3.01 7.58
C ALA A 27 -12.99 -4.48 7.15
N ALA A 28 -11.93 -4.95 6.53
CA ALA A 28 -11.79 -6.35 6.14
C ALA A 28 -11.82 -7.30 7.36
N CYS A 29 -11.12 -6.94 8.43
CA CYS A 29 -11.15 -7.71 9.67
C CYS A 29 -12.57 -7.77 10.26
N ARG A 30 -13.28 -6.65 10.30
CA ARG A 30 -14.65 -6.62 10.80
C ARG A 30 -15.58 -7.52 9.97
N ASP A 31 -15.41 -7.52 8.65
CA ASP A 31 -16.24 -8.31 7.75
C ASP A 31 -16.15 -9.82 8.01
N ILE A 32 -15.00 -10.30 8.48
CA ILE A 32 -14.81 -11.72 8.80
C ILE A 32 -14.94 -12.02 10.29
N GLY A 33 -15.40 -11.05 11.07
CA GLY A 33 -15.64 -11.23 12.50
C GLY A 33 -14.39 -11.19 13.38
N HIS A 34 -13.27 -10.69 12.87
CA HIS A 34 -12.04 -10.54 13.63
C HIS A 34 -11.91 -9.12 14.18
N PRO A 35 -11.45 -8.94 15.45
CA PRO A 35 -11.21 -7.60 15.97
C PRO A 35 -10.22 -6.85 15.07
N PRO A 36 -10.53 -5.59 14.67
CA PRO A 36 -9.64 -4.83 13.82
C PRO A 36 -8.36 -4.44 14.56
N PRO A 37 -7.21 -4.37 13.88
CA PRO A 37 -5.99 -3.84 14.47
C PRO A 37 -6.15 -2.34 14.75
N SER A 38 -5.33 -1.81 15.65
CA SER A 38 -5.25 -0.36 15.86
C SER A 38 -4.70 0.34 14.62
N ASP A 39 -4.90 1.65 14.54
CA ASP A 39 -4.33 2.45 13.46
C ASP A 39 -2.81 2.29 13.38
N GLU A 40 -2.14 2.29 14.52
CA GLU A 40 -0.69 2.11 14.58
C GLU A 40 -0.25 0.74 14.06
N GLN A 41 -0.91 -0.33 14.50
CA GLN A 41 -0.61 -1.68 14.05
C GLN A 41 -0.86 -1.83 12.54
N ALA A 42 -1.95 -1.29 12.04
CA ALA A 42 -2.27 -1.34 10.62
C ALA A 42 -1.28 -0.55 9.78
N ARG A 43 -0.82 0.61 10.26
CA ARG A 43 0.22 1.41 9.57
C ARG A 43 1.56 0.70 9.52
N HIS A 44 1.88 -0.07 10.54
CA HIS A 44 3.18 -0.73 10.67
C HIS A 44 3.44 -1.75 9.56
N VAL A 45 2.39 -2.30 8.95
CA VAL A 45 2.50 -3.32 7.90
C VAL A 45 2.53 -2.74 6.48
N ILE A 46 2.39 -1.43 6.32
CA ILE A 46 2.42 -0.77 5.01
C ILE A 46 3.81 -0.95 4.39
N GLY A 47 3.85 -1.35 3.13
CA GLY A 47 5.10 -1.64 2.41
C GLY A 47 5.41 -3.12 2.30
N LEU A 48 4.78 -3.98 3.10
CA LEU A 48 4.91 -5.41 2.97
C LEU A 48 4.03 -5.93 1.82
N GLY A 49 4.32 -7.13 1.33
CA GLY A 49 3.41 -7.85 0.45
C GLY A 49 2.06 -8.04 1.14
N LEU A 50 0.97 -8.07 0.37
CA LEU A 50 -0.38 -8.06 0.94
C LEU A 50 -0.64 -9.18 1.94
N VAL A 51 -0.25 -10.42 1.60
CA VAL A 51 -0.48 -11.57 2.49
C VAL A 51 0.32 -11.41 3.79
N ASP A 52 1.58 -11.00 3.69
CA ASP A 52 2.44 -10.79 4.87
C ASP A 52 1.90 -9.65 5.74
N ALA A 53 1.43 -8.57 5.12
CA ALA A 53 0.83 -7.45 5.83
C ALA A 53 -0.39 -7.88 6.64
N LEU A 54 -1.29 -8.65 6.03
CA LEU A 54 -2.51 -9.12 6.69
C LEU A 54 -2.21 -10.15 7.78
N ARG A 55 -1.19 -11.00 7.59
CA ARG A 55 -0.75 -11.92 8.64
C ARG A 55 -0.22 -11.19 9.87
N GLN A 56 0.50 -10.10 9.68
CA GLN A 56 0.99 -9.30 10.81
C GLN A 56 -0.13 -8.47 11.45
N ALA A 57 -1.07 -7.97 10.67
CA ALA A 57 -2.19 -7.18 11.19
C ALA A 57 -3.21 -8.05 11.93
N ALA A 58 -3.36 -9.30 11.55
CA ALA A 58 -4.33 -10.25 12.14
C ALA A 58 -3.66 -11.62 12.34
N PRO A 59 -2.69 -11.75 13.28
CA PRO A 59 -1.88 -12.96 13.42
C PRO A 59 -2.65 -14.16 13.96
N ASP A 60 -3.80 -13.95 14.60
CA ASP A 60 -4.55 -14.98 15.30
C ASP A 60 -5.52 -15.76 14.40
N LEU A 61 -5.57 -15.45 13.12
CA LEU A 61 -6.49 -16.12 12.21
C LEU A 61 -5.98 -17.50 11.78
N PRO A 62 -6.88 -18.49 11.60
CA PRO A 62 -6.54 -19.73 10.94
C PRO A 62 -6.03 -19.46 9.51
N ALA A 63 -5.09 -20.28 9.04
CA ALA A 63 -4.50 -20.10 7.72
C ALA A 63 -5.55 -20.05 6.60
N GLU A 64 -6.60 -20.85 6.70
CA GLU A 64 -7.70 -20.90 5.72
C GLU A 64 -8.55 -19.63 5.67
N SER A 65 -8.45 -18.74 6.65
CA SER A 65 -9.21 -17.50 6.70
C SER A 65 -8.54 -16.35 5.95
N TYR A 66 -7.24 -16.43 5.66
CA TYR A 66 -6.52 -15.35 4.99
C TYR A 66 -7.00 -15.07 3.56
N PRO A 67 -7.36 -16.07 2.74
CA PRO A 67 -7.94 -15.76 1.42
C PRO A 67 -9.19 -14.90 1.48
N ALA A 68 -10.07 -15.15 2.45
CA ALA A 68 -11.27 -14.32 2.66
C ALA A 68 -10.89 -12.90 3.11
N LEU A 69 -9.92 -12.77 4.01
CA LEU A 69 -9.43 -11.48 4.47
C LEU A 69 -8.83 -10.68 3.32
N VAL A 70 -8.02 -11.30 2.47
CA VAL A 70 -7.45 -10.69 1.28
C VAL A 70 -8.55 -10.18 0.34
N GLY A 71 -9.57 -10.99 0.09
CA GLY A 71 -10.69 -10.62 -0.76
C GLY A 71 -11.46 -9.41 -0.20
N ARG A 72 -11.71 -9.38 1.10
CA ARG A 72 -12.40 -8.24 1.73
C ARG A 72 -11.55 -6.99 1.74
N TYR A 73 -10.25 -7.11 1.99
CA TYR A 73 -9.33 -5.98 1.89
C TYR A 73 -9.36 -5.36 0.49
N ARG A 74 -9.24 -6.19 -0.54
CA ARG A 74 -9.27 -5.70 -1.93
C ARG A 74 -10.59 -5.00 -2.24
N HIS A 75 -11.71 -5.53 -1.78
CA HIS A 75 -13.02 -4.92 -1.96
C HIS A 75 -13.04 -3.49 -1.38
N HIS A 76 -12.60 -3.31 -0.16
CA HIS A 76 -12.61 -1.99 0.49
C HIS A 76 -11.59 -1.04 -0.12
N TYR A 77 -10.39 -1.50 -0.40
CA TYR A 77 -9.35 -0.65 -0.96
C TYR A 77 -9.70 -0.19 -2.39
N LEU A 78 -10.11 -1.12 -3.25
CA LEU A 78 -10.38 -0.83 -4.65
C LEU A 78 -11.62 0.03 -4.86
N SER A 79 -12.52 0.10 -3.88
CA SER A 79 -13.69 0.99 -4.00
C SER A 79 -13.33 2.48 -3.89
N GLY A 80 -12.12 2.82 -3.43
CA GLY A 80 -11.71 4.22 -3.25
C GLY A 80 -10.31 4.57 -3.73
N ASP A 81 -9.53 3.61 -4.24
CA ASP A 81 -8.12 3.84 -4.59
C ASP A 81 -7.92 4.86 -5.71
N HIS A 82 -8.89 5.02 -6.61
CA HIS A 82 -8.84 6.00 -7.70
C HIS A 82 -8.94 7.45 -7.21
N GLN A 83 -9.33 7.67 -5.96
CA GLN A 83 -9.42 8.99 -5.34
C GLN A 83 -8.14 9.38 -4.60
N LEU A 84 -7.15 8.48 -4.56
CA LEU A 84 -5.89 8.75 -3.87
C LEU A 84 -4.95 9.57 -4.74
N ASP A 85 -4.25 10.52 -4.12
CA ASP A 85 -3.31 11.40 -4.78
C ASP A 85 -1.88 11.13 -4.30
N LEU A 86 -0.91 11.51 -5.12
CA LEU A 86 0.48 11.58 -4.69
C LEU A 86 0.62 12.65 -3.61
N PHE A 87 1.58 12.47 -2.70
CA PHE A 87 1.89 13.51 -1.73
C PHE A 87 2.26 14.81 -2.44
N LYS A 88 1.93 15.93 -1.80
CA LYS A 88 2.25 17.25 -2.33
C LYS A 88 3.76 17.37 -2.58
N GLY A 89 4.12 17.88 -3.75
CA GLY A 89 5.51 18.05 -4.16
C GLY A 89 6.14 16.83 -4.83
N VAL A 90 5.52 15.65 -4.77
CA VAL A 90 6.06 14.44 -5.40
C VAL A 90 6.14 14.57 -6.92
N PRO A 91 5.11 15.05 -7.66
CA PRO A 91 5.24 15.19 -9.12
C PRO A 91 6.39 16.09 -9.52
N LYS A 92 6.61 17.20 -8.81
CA LYS A 92 7.73 18.10 -9.08
C LYS A 92 9.07 17.41 -8.80
N LEU A 93 9.19 16.71 -7.67
CA LEU A 93 10.41 15.98 -7.32
C LEU A 93 10.77 14.94 -8.39
N LEU A 94 9.81 14.17 -8.84
CA LEU A 94 10.04 13.17 -9.88
C LEU A 94 10.47 13.81 -11.19
N GLY A 95 9.83 14.91 -11.59
CA GLY A 95 10.20 15.66 -12.78
C GLY A 95 11.61 16.22 -12.69
N ASP A 96 11.98 16.80 -11.55
CA ASP A 96 13.31 17.36 -11.33
C ASP A 96 14.40 16.28 -11.38
N LEU A 97 14.14 15.09 -10.81
CA LEU A 97 15.07 13.98 -10.86
C LEU A 97 15.26 13.43 -12.29
N GLN A 98 14.17 13.33 -13.05
CA GLN A 98 14.27 12.92 -14.46
C GLN A 98 15.03 13.92 -15.29
N ALA A 99 14.79 15.23 -15.08
CA ALA A 99 15.51 16.31 -15.78
C ALA A 99 17.00 16.32 -15.45
N ALA A 100 17.38 15.86 -14.26
CA ALA A 100 18.79 15.70 -13.87
C ALA A 100 19.44 14.42 -14.40
N GLY A 101 18.70 13.59 -15.14
CA GLY A 101 19.22 12.39 -15.79
C GLY A 101 19.11 11.10 -14.95
N HIS A 102 18.36 11.11 -13.85
CA HIS A 102 18.15 9.90 -13.05
C HIS A 102 17.12 8.98 -13.68
N ILE A 103 17.34 7.68 -13.57
CA ILE A 103 16.32 6.66 -13.85
C ILE A 103 15.54 6.45 -12.57
N LEU A 104 14.20 6.54 -12.66
CA LEU A 104 13.32 6.36 -11.51
C LEU A 104 12.74 4.95 -11.51
N ALA A 105 12.64 4.35 -10.34
CA ALA A 105 12.05 3.03 -10.15
C ALA A 105 11.21 2.99 -8.88
N ILE A 106 10.28 2.05 -8.82
CA ILE A 106 9.39 1.85 -7.68
C ILE A 106 9.65 0.46 -7.09
N ALA A 107 9.94 0.42 -5.78
CA ALA A 107 10.00 -0.81 -5.01
C ALA A 107 8.76 -0.87 -4.12
N THR A 108 7.93 -1.90 -4.29
CA THR A 108 6.67 -2.01 -3.57
C THR A 108 6.26 -3.46 -3.36
N GLY A 109 5.55 -3.74 -2.25
CA GLY A 109 4.88 -5.01 -2.03
C GLY A 109 3.54 -5.14 -2.74
N LYS A 110 3.10 -4.09 -3.44
CA LYS A 110 1.85 -4.08 -4.20
C LYS A 110 1.95 -5.04 -5.38
N SER A 111 0.84 -5.73 -5.72
CA SER A 111 0.81 -6.58 -6.90
C SER A 111 0.98 -5.74 -8.17
N ARG A 112 1.47 -6.38 -9.25
CA ARG A 112 1.62 -5.70 -10.54
C ARG A 112 0.31 -5.08 -11.01
N LEU A 113 -0.80 -5.80 -10.88
CA LEU A 113 -2.12 -5.29 -11.27
C LEU A 113 -2.50 -4.06 -10.44
N GLY A 114 -2.30 -4.11 -9.13
CA GLY A 114 -2.57 -2.98 -8.25
C GLY A 114 -1.70 -1.77 -8.56
N LEU A 115 -0.42 -1.98 -8.89
CA LEU A 115 0.48 -0.90 -9.27
C LEU A 115 0.07 -0.27 -10.62
N GLU A 116 -0.29 -1.08 -11.60
CA GLU A 116 -0.76 -0.57 -12.89
C GLU A 116 -2.03 0.27 -12.74
N ARG A 117 -2.93 -0.09 -11.85
CA ARG A 117 -4.12 0.71 -11.54
C ARG A 117 -3.74 2.07 -10.93
N ALA A 118 -2.68 2.13 -10.13
CA ALA A 118 -2.26 3.34 -9.43
C ALA A 118 -1.47 4.30 -10.32
N LEU A 119 -0.83 3.78 -11.36
CA LEU A 119 -0.08 4.60 -12.31
C LEU A 119 -1.02 5.17 -13.41
#